data_f01bd342ae3ca7453bdd118378d080c7
#
_entry.id   f01bd342ae3ca7453bdd118378d080c7
#
_cell.length_a   1.000
_cell.length_b   1.000
_cell.length_c   1.000
_cell.angle_alpha   90.00
_cell.angle_beta   90.00
_cell.angle_gamma   90.00
#
_symmetry.space_group_name_H-M   'P 1'
#
loop_
_entity.id
_entity.type
_entity.pdbx_description
1 polymer ?
#
loop_
_entity_poly.entity_id
_entity_poly.type
_entity_poly.pdbx_seq_one_letter_code
_entity_poly.pdbx_strand_id
1 'polypeptide(L)'
;MTSTDTFRAQFGQALATLKRHLPQARIFVSSLPDIYQLWKVLHTNRVARTVWATAHICPSMLGATRTEAQRQQVVARQIAFNQILADSCHQYGPNCRWDGGATYNYKFRASQVSILDFFHPDLDGQAALARVTWAASWWPTI
;
A
#
# COMPACT_ATOMS: atom_id res chain seq x y z
N MET A 1 -10.28 10.65 -5.19
CA MET A 1 -8.96 10.25 -4.65
C MET A 1 -8.36 11.43 -3.89
N THR A 2 -7.71 11.17 -2.74
CA THR A 2 -6.98 12.19 -1.96
C THR A 2 -5.90 12.84 -2.82
N SER A 3 -5.69 14.15 -2.69
CA SER A 3 -4.59 14.85 -3.38
C SER A 3 -3.23 14.49 -2.77
N THR A 4 -2.17 14.65 -3.54
CA THR A 4 -0.79 14.44 -3.04
C THR A 4 -0.46 15.40 -1.91
N ASP A 5 -0.92 16.66 -2.01
CA ASP A 5 -0.65 17.68 -0.99
C ASP A 5 -1.38 17.36 0.33
N THR A 6 -2.64 16.94 0.25
CA THR A 6 -3.39 16.49 1.43
C THR A 6 -2.72 15.29 2.09
N PHE A 7 -2.31 14.29 1.28
CA PHE A 7 -1.63 13.11 1.81
C PHE A 7 -0.30 13.47 2.49
N ARG A 8 0.51 14.31 1.85
CA ARG A 8 1.79 14.82 2.41
C ARG A 8 1.57 15.54 3.73
N ALA A 9 0.59 16.45 3.77
CA ALA A 9 0.30 17.25 4.98
C ALA A 9 -0.13 16.34 6.14
N GLN A 10 -1.06 15.40 5.90
CA GLN A 10 -1.58 14.50 6.92
C GLN A 10 -0.51 13.53 7.42
N PHE A 11 0.28 12.95 6.53
CA PHE A 11 1.36 12.05 6.91
C PHE A 11 2.47 12.78 7.67
N GLY A 12 2.85 13.98 7.22
CA GLY A 12 3.81 14.83 7.92
C GLY A 12 3.34 15.23 9.33
N GLN A 13 2.05 15.53 9.49
CA GLN A 13 1.46 15.80 10.81
C GLN A 13 1.51 14.58 11.74
N ALA A 14 1.25 13.38 11.21
CA ALA A 14 1.36 12.14 11.98
C ALA A 14 2.80 11.91 12.47
N LEU A 15 3.79 12.06 11.58
CA LEU A 15 5.20 11.94 11.94
C LEU A 15 5.65 13.00 12.95
N ALA A 16 5.20 14.25 12.79
CA ALA A 16 5.49 15.33 13.74
C ALA A 16 4.91 15.04 15.14
N THR A 17 3.72 14.45 15.20
CA THR A 17 3.09 14.04 16.45
C THR A 17 3.91 12.93 17.12
N LEU A 18 4.33 11.91 16.38
CA LEU A 18 5.20 10.85 16.89
C LEU A 18 6.53 11.41 17.39
N LYS A 19 7.16 12.30 16.62
CA LYS A 19 8.43 12.92 17.02
C LYS A 19 8.33 13.71 18.32
N ARG A 20 7.19 14.41 18.54
CA ARG A 20 6.95 15.20 19.75
C ARG A 20 6.74 14.33 21.00
N HIS A 21 5.95 13.27 20.87
CA HIS A 21 5.53 12.48 22.03
C HIS A 21 6.40 11.23 22.26
N LEU A 22 7.06 10.73 21.22
CA LEU A 22 7.88 9.53 21.25
C LEU A 22 9.21 9.75 20.49
N PRO A 23 10.06 10.70 20.92
CA PRO A 23 11.24 11.13 20.15
C PRO A 23 12.28 10.03 19.91
N GLN A 24 12.30 8.99 20.75
CA GLN A 24 13.22 7.87 20.64
C GLN A 24 12.62 6.65 19.91
N ALA A 25 11.34 6.71 19.51
CA ALA A 25 10.71 5.60 18.81
C ALA A 25 11.35 5.37 17.43
N ARG A 26 11.60 4.11 17.12
CA ARG A 26 11.95 3.68 15.76
C ARG A 26 10.69 3.50 14.95
N ILE A 27 10.59 4.20 13.81
CA ILE A 27 9.45 4.17 12.91
C ILE A 27 9.84 3.37 11.67
N PHE A 28 9.04 2.36 11.35
CA PHE A 28 9.13 1.66 10.08
C PHE A 28 7.96 2.08 9.18
N VAL A 29 8.27 2.55 7.98
CA VAL A 29 7.29 2.99 6.98
C VAL A 29 7.28 1.99 5.84
N SER A 30 6.18 1.29 5.67
CA SER A 30 5.97 0.38 4.55
C SER A 30 5.36 1.12 3.36
N SER A 31 5.76 0.76 2.16
CA SER A 31 5.11 1.20 0.94
C SER A 31 3.69 0.65 0.82
N LEU A 32 2.83 1.37 0.12
CA LEU A 32 1.49 0.92 -0.22
C LEU A 32 1.58 -0.23 -1.22
N PRO A 33 0.89 -1.36 -1.01
CA PRO A 33 0.88 -2.48 -1.95
C PRO A 33 0.37 -2.07 -3.34
N ASP A 34 0.89 -2.69 -4.41
CA ASP A 34 0.45 -2.43 -5.78
C ASP A 34 -0.99 -2.90 -6.01
N ILE A 35 -1.95 -1.95 -5.94
CA ILE A 35 -3.37 -2.27 -6.12
C ILE A 35 -3.73 -2.59 -7.57
N TYR A 36 -2.90 -2.16 -8.53
CA TYR A 36 -3.08 -2.54 -9.92
C TYR A 36 -2.74 -4.02 -10.15
N GLN A 37 -1.82 -4.59 -9.36
CA GLN A 37 -1.56 -6.03 -9.37
C GLN A 37 -2.81 -6.83 -8.98
N LEU A 38 -3.60 -6.35 -8.01
CA LEU A 38 -4.87 -6.99 -7.65
C LEU A 38 -5.84 -7.02 -8.85
N TRP A 39 -5.97 -5.92 -9.57
CA TRP A 39 -6.75 -5.88 -10.81
C TRP A 39 -6.23 -6.91 -11.81
N LYS A 40 -4.92 -6.96 -12.06
CA LYS A 40 -4.31 -7.88 -13.03
C LYS A 40 -4.64 -9.36 -12.74
N VAL A 41 -4.61 -9.76 -11.48
CA VAL A 41 -4.78 -11.19 -11.12
C VAL A 41 -6.24 -11.62 -10.96
N LEU A 42 -7.19 -10.68 -10.78
CA LEU A 42 -8.58 -11.02 -10.46
C LEU A 42 -9.62 -10.40 -11.41
N HIS A 43 -9.25 -9.54 -12.37
CA HIS A 43 -10.24 -8.86 -13.23
C HIS A 43 -11.07 -9.81 -14.12
N THR A 44 -10.58 -11.03 -14.37
CA THR A 44 -11.33 -12.07 -15.11
C THR A 44 -12.24 -12.89 -14.20
N ASN A 45 -12.06 -12.83 -12.87
CA ASN A 45 -12.90 -13.53 -11.91
C ASN A 45 -14.24 -12.81 -11.75
N ARG A 46 -15.34 -13.46 -12.18
CA ARG A 46 -16.68 -12.87 -12.12
C ARG A 46 -17.15 -12.58 -10.70
N VAL A 47 -16.85 -13.48 -9.75
CA VAL A 47 -17.25 -13.33 -8.33
C VAL A 47 -16.53 -12.12 -7.72
N ALA A 48 -15.23 -12.01 -7.92
CA ALA A 48 -14.46 -10.85 -7.45
C ALA A 48 -15.04 -9.53 -7.97
N ARG A 49 -15.34 -9.47 -9.26
CA ARG A 49 -15.95 -8.27 -9.90
C ARG A 49 -17.31 -7.91 -9.31
N THR A 50 -18.15 -8.92 -9.02
CA THR A 50 -19.44 -8.71 -8.38
C THR A 50 -19.26 -8.16 -6.97
N VAL A 51 -18.40 -8.76 -6.16
CA VAL A 51 -18.10 -8.30 -4.79
C VAL A 51 -17.57 -6.86 -4.82
N TRP A 52 -16.61 -6.55 -5.67
CA TRP A 52 -16.07 -5.19 -5.80
C TRP A 52 -17.14 -4.15 -6.16
N ALA A 53 -18.03 -4.50 -7.09
CA ALA A 53 -19.11 -3.61 -7.50
C ALA A 53 -20.15 -3.40 -6.40
N THR A 54 -20.60 -4.48 -5.74
CA THR A 54 -21.65 -4.45 -4.71
C THR A 54 -21.18 -3.75 -3.44
N ALA A 55 -19.95 -4.06 -2.99
CA ALA A 55 -19.37 -3.50 -1.78
C ALA A 55 -18.61 -2.17 -2.02
N HIS A 56 -18.65 -1.62 -3.25
CA HIS A 56 -17.95 -0.38 -3.63
C HIS A 56 -16.46 -0.39 -3.30
N ILE A 57 -15.81 -1.56 -3.43
CA ILE A 57 -14.39 -1.72 -3.10
C ILE A 57 -13.53 -1.05 -4.17
N CYS A 58 -12.77 -0.04 -3.76
CA CYS A 58 -11.80 0.69 -4.57
C CYS A 58 -12.30 1.01 -6.01
N PRO A 59 -13.44 1.69 -6.19
CA PRO A 59 -14.10 1.86 -7.49
C PRO A 59 -13.24 2.63 -8.50
N SER A 60 -12.24 3.38 -8.07
CA SER A 60 -11.30 4.08 -8.95
C SER A 60 -10.36 3.14 -9.69
N MET A 61 -9.99 2.00 -9.09
CA MET A 61 -9.14 0.97 -9.70
C MET A 61 -9.96 -0.23 -10.20
N LEU A 62 -10.87 -0.76 -9.37
CA LEU A 62 -11.53 -2.04 -9.59
C LEU A 62 -12.90 -1.90 -10.29
N GLY A 63 -13.40 -0.68 -10.46
CA GLY A 63 -14.69 -0.43 -11.10
C GLY A 63 -14.75 -0.96 -12.53
N ALA A 64 -15.87 -1.62 -12.88
CA ALA A 64 -16.06 -2.30 -14.17
C ALA A 64 -16.01 -1.34 -15.37
N THR A 65 -16.43 -0.09 -15.18
CA THR A 65 -16.51 0.93 -16.25
C THR A 65 -15.21 1.74 -16.39
N ARG A 66 -14.18 1.46 -15.57
CA ARG A 66 -12.91 2.19 -15.67
C ARG A 66 -12.12 1.78 -16.90
N THR A 67 -11.60 2.76 -17.61
CA THR A 67 -10.65 2.55 -18.70
C THR A 67 -9.26 2.26 -18.14
N GLU A 68 -8.39 1.67 -18.97
CA GLU A 68 -7.00 1.45 -18.58
C GLU A 68 -6.28 2.77 -18.29
N ALA A 69 -6.52 3.82 -19.07
CA ALA A 69 -5.96 5.15 -18.81
C ALA A 69 -6.34 5.70 -17.42
N GLN A 70 -7.59 5.49 -16.99
CA GLN A 70 -8.03 5.88 -15.65
C GLN A 70 -7.35 5.05 -14.54
N ARG A 71 -7.11 3.75 -14.76
CA ARG A 71 -6.35 2.92 -13.83
C ARG A 71 -4.90 3.37 -13.72
N GLN A 72 -4.27 3.73 -14.84
CA GLN A 72 -2.91 4.26 -14.82
C GLN A 72 -2.80 5.59 -14.06
N GLN A 73 -3.83 6.42 -14.03
CA GLN A 73 -3.88 7.61 -13.16
C GLN A 73 -3.86 7.21 -11.67
N VAL A 74 -4.51 6.11 -11.27
CA VAL A 74 -4.46 5.59 -9.91
C VAL A 74 -3.06 5.05 -9.58
N VAL A 75 -2.44 4.32 -10.52
CA VAL A 75 -1.04 3.85 -10.39
C VAL A 75 -0.10 5.03 -10.17
N ALA A 76 -0.17 6.05 -11.01
CA ALA A 76 0.66 7.25 -10.87
C ALA A 76 0.46 7.93 -9.51
N ARG A 77 -0.78 8.01 -9.02
CA ARG A 77 -1.10 8.55 -7.70
C ARG A 77 -0.50 7.71 -6.58
N GLN A 78 -0.57 6.39 -6.68
CA GLN A 78 0.01 5.48 -5.69
C GLN A 78 1.54 5.58 -5.64
N ILE A 79 2.18 5.68 -6.81
CA ILE A 79 3.63 5.93 -6.90
C ILE A 79 3.99 7.25 -6.22
N ALA A 80 3.24 8.32 -6.47
CA ALA A 80 3.45 9.62 -5.82
C ALA A 80 3.26 9.55 -4.29
N PHE A 81 2.31 8.77 -3.80
CA PHE A 81 2.14 8.54 -2.36
C PHE A 81 3.35 7.78 -1.77
N ASN A 82 3.82 6.73 -2.43
CA ASN A 82 5.01 6.00 -1.99
C ASN A 82 6.26 6.89 -1.95
N GLN A 83 6.40 7.79 -2.92
CA GLN A 83 7.49 8.78 -2.88
C GLN A 83 7.35 9.75 -1.69
N ILE A 84 6.13 10.20 -1.38
CA ILE A 84 5.88 11.05 -0.20
C ILE A 84 6.25 10.31 1.10
N LEU A 85 5.89 9.04 1.21
CA LEU A 85 6.24 8.21 2.36
C LEU A 85 7.77 8.10 2.53
N ALA A 86 8.49 7.82 1.43
CA ALA A 86 9.94 7.73 1.41
C ALA A 86 10.61 9.05 1.82
N ASP A 87 10.21 10.15 1.18
CA ASP A 87 10.77 11.48 1.43
C ASP A 87 10.52 11.92 2.89
N SER A 88 9.29 11.71 3.38
CA SER A 88 8.93 12.10 4.74
C SER A 88 9.69 11.27 5.79
N CYS A 89 9.90 9.98 5.53
CA CYS A 89 10.71 9.13 6.39
C CYS A 89 12.17 9.57 6.39
N HIS A 90 12.73 9.88 5.23
CA HIS A 90 14.09 10.42 5.12
C HIS A 90 14.24 11.75 5.88
N GLN A 91 13.29 12.68 5.76
CA GLN A 91 13.29 13.96 6.47
C GLN A 91 13.11 13.80 7.99
N TYR A 92 12.41 12.75 8.44
CA TYR A 92 12.27 12.45 9.87
C TYR A 92 13.63 12.19 10.53
N GLY A 93 14.56 11.58 9.82
CA GLY A 93 15.92 11.30 10.27
C GLY A 93 16.17 9.83 10.64
N PRO A 94 17.24 9.55 11.41
CA PRO A 94 17.77 8.19 11.58
C PRO A 94 16.82 7.22 12.28
N ASN A 95 15.82 7.72 12.97
CA ASN A 95 14.81 6.89 13.65
C ASN A 95 13.65 6.48 12.71
N CYS A 96 13.66 6.86 11.43
CA CYS A 96 12.70 6.40 10.45
C CYS A 96 13.39 5.55 9.38
N ARG A 97 12.80 4.39 9.09
CA ARG A 97 13.25 3.49 8.02
C ARG A 97 12.11 3.25 7.03
N TRP A 98 12.39 3.56 5.79
CA TRP A 98 11.53 3.25 4.64
C TRP A 98 11.82 1.83 4.14
N ASP A 99 10.80 1.09 3.69
CA ASP A 99 10.94 -0.29 3.20
C ASP A 99 11.63 -0.41 1.82
N GLY A 100 12.06 0.70 1.23
CA GLY A 100 12.65 0.68 -0.10
C GLY A 100 11.69 0.33 -1.23
N GLY A 101 10.38 0.38 -0.97
CA GLY A 101 9.35 -0.05 -1.92
C GLY A 101 9.11 -1.56 -1.92
N ALA A 102 9.58 -2.28 -0.91
CA ALA A 102 9.52 -3.74 -0.86
C ALA A 102 8.08 -4.27 -0.94
N THR A 103 7.15 -3.64 -0.21
CA THR A 103 5.72 -4.01 -0.26
C THR A 103 5.09 -3.69 -1.61
N TYR A 104 5.39 -2.53 -2.20
CA TYR A 104 4.88 -2.14 -3.52
C TYR A 104 5.37 -3.08 -4.63
N ASN A 105 6.62 -3.52 -4.55
CA ASN A 105 7.24 -4.38 -5.54
C ASN A 105 6.84 -5.85 -5.40
N TYR A 106 6.28 -6.25 -4.27
CA TYR A 106 5.79 -7.62 -4.09
C TYR A 106 4.58 -7.88 -5.00
N LYS A 107 4.67 -8.91 -5.84
CA LYS A 107 3.63 -9.25 -6.80
C LYS A 107 2.73 -10.35 -6.25
N PHE A 108 1.65 -9.95 -5.61
CA PHE A 108 0.62 -10.87 -5.11
C PHE A 108 0.06 -11.75 -6.22
N ARG A 109 -0.22 -13.01 -5.87
CA ARG A 109 -0.97 -13.96 -6.70
C ARG A 109 -2.43 -13.96 -6.27
N ALA A 110 -3.33 -14.41 -7.16
CA ALA A 110 -4.74 -14.55 -6.83
C ALA A 110 -5.01 -15.46 -5.61
N SER A 111 -4.18 -16.50 -5.43
CA SER A 111 -4.24 -17.43 -4.28
C SER A 111 -3.83 -16.83 -2.94
N GLN A 112 -3.34 -15.60 -2.92
CA GLN A 112 -2.94 -14.86 -1.72
C GLN A 112 -3.94 -13.76 -1.36
N VAL A 113 -5.10 -13.74 -2.04
CA VAL A 113 -6.16 -12.77 -1.80
C VAL A 113 -7.35 -13.46 -1.17
N SER A 114 -7.91 -12.85 -0.13
CA SER A 114 -9.07 -13.36 0.59
C SER A 114 -10.26 -13.57 -0.35
N ILE A 115 -10.92 -14.71 -0.26
CA ILE A 115 -12.15 -15.00 -1.00
C ILE A 115 -13.39 -14.32 -0.39
N LEU A 116 -13.27 -13.69 0.77
CA LEU A 116 -14.37 -12.99 1.43
C LEU A 116 -14.69 -11.65 0.73
N ASP A 117 -13.66 -10.93 0.35
CA ASP A 117 -13.80 -9.60 -0.27
C ASP A 117 -13.03 -9.43 -1.56
N PHE A 118 -12.18 -10.39 -1.90
CA PHE A 118 -11.29 -10.34 -3.07
C PHE A 118 -10.40 -9.08 -3.11
N PHE A 119 -10.06 -8.56 -1.94
CA PHE A 119 -9.30 -7.33 -1.81
C PHE A 119 -8.15 -7.43 -0.81
N HIS A 120 -8.43 -7.86 0.41
CA HIS A 120 -7.40 -8.02 1.43
C HIS A 120 -6.58 -9.29 1.21
N PRO A 121 -5.29 -9.29 1.62
CA PRO A 121 -4.50 -10.51 1.65
C PRO A 121 -5.14 -11.57 2.56
N ASP A 122 -5.14 -12.82 2.14
CA ASP A 122 -5.43 -13.97 2.98
C ASP A 122 -4.26 -14.28 3.94
N LEU A 123 -4.29 -15.40 4.64
CA LEU A 123 -3.22 -15.80 5.57
C LEU A 123 -1.86 -15.94 4.88
N ASP A 124 -1.83 -16.51 3.68
CA ASP A 124 -0.58 -16.66 2.90
C ASP A 124 -0.08 -15.31 2.40
N GLY A 125 -0.99 -14.44 1.97
CA GLY A 125 -0.70 -13.08 1.56
C GLY A 125 -0.17 -12.23 2.72
N GLN A 126 -0.76 -12.36 3.90
CA GLN A 126 -0.28 -11.69 5.11
C GLN A 126 1.08 -12.21 5.56
N ALA A 127 1.30 -13.52 5.52
CA ALA A 127 2.60 -14.13 5.80
C ALA A 127 3.67 -13.67 4.81
N ALA A 128 3.32 -13.50 3.53
CA ALA A 128 4.21 -12.94 2.53
C ALA A 128 4.57 -11.48 2.82
N LEU A 129 3.58 -10.64 3.16
CA LEU A 129 3.83 -9.25 3.58
C LEU A 129 4.71 -9.19 4.82
N ALA A 130 4.44 -10.00 5.83
CA ALA A 130 5.26 -10.06 7.04
C ALA A 130 6.73 -10.37 6.72
N ARG A 131 7.00 -11.35 5.85
CA ARG A 131 8.39 -11.66 5.42
C ARG A 131 9.04 -10.49 4.69
N VAL A 132 8.33 -9.88 3.75
CA VAL A 132 8.85 -8.78 2.92
C VAL A 132 9.16 -7.55 3.77
N THR A 133 8.23 -7.17 4.64
CA THR A 133 8.38 -6.01 5.51
C THR A 133 9.41 -6.25 6.61
N TRP A 134 9.46 -7.46 7.19
CA TRP A 134 10.47 -7.82 8.17
C TRP A 134 11.89 -7.72 7.59
N ALA A 135 12.11 -8.29 6.41
CA ALA A 135 13.41 -8.22 5.74
C ALA A 135 13.86 -6.78 5.43
N ALA A 136 12.93 -5.88 5.18
CA ALA A 136 13.21 -4.45 4.93
C ALA A 136 13.30 -3.62 6.22
N SER A 137 12.90 -4.17 7.36
CA SER A 137 12.77 -3.46 8.64
C SER A 137 14.10 -3.30 9.39
N TRP A 138 14.02 -2.84 10.64
CA TRP A 138 15.15 -2.70 11.56
C TRP A 138 15.69 -4.04 12.08
N TRP A 139 14.92 -5.14 11.98
CA TRP A 139 15.12 -6.37 12.77
C TRP A 139 15.47 -7.63 11.97
N PRO A 140 15.99 -7.61 10.73
CA PRO A 140 16.29 -8.84 9.99
C PRO A 140 17.48 -9.63 10.54
N THR A 141 18.23 -9.07 11.46
CA THR A 141 19.49 -9.62 12.00
C THR A 141 19.38 -9.95 13.47
N ILE A 142 18.35 -10.72 13.86
CA ILE A 142 18.33 -11.40 15.16
C ILE A 142 18.53 -12.88 14.93
#